data_50ba2f93a21518bb459698c345dc3227
#
_entry.id   50ba2f93a21518bb459698c345dc3227
#
_cell.length_a   1.000
_cell.length_b   1.000
_cell.length_c   1.000
_cell.angle_alpha   90.00
_cell.angle_beta   90.00
_cell.angle_gamma   90.00
#
_symmetry.space_group_name_H-M   'P 1'
#
loop_
_entity.id
_entity.type
_entity.pdbx_description
1 polymer ?
#
loop_
_entity_poly.entity_id
_entity_poly.type
_entity_poly.pdbx_seq_one_letter_code
_entity_poly.pdbx_strand_id
1 'polypeptide(L)'
;EENEPKLKAVDESSNAPEWNEPAEEEASELAVDVYQTNDEIIVKAMAAGVRPEDLDIDISRDMVVITGTRKEGSLAETGDYIHQELFWGSFSRTIMLPEEIDPETSIATEKNGLIIVRLPKIDKKRRTKIRVKSR
;
A
#
# COMPACT_ATOMS: atom_id res chain seq x y z
N GLU A 1 -29.89 -36.99 -10.34
CA GLU A 1 -29.89 -36.76 -9.92
C GLU A 1 -29.35 -36.11 -9.64
N GLU A 2 -29.25 -36.21 -9.85
CA GLU A 2 -29.01 -35.74 -9.34
C GLU A 2 -28.34 -35.03 -9.01
N ASN A 3 -28.39 -35.29 -9.32
CA ASN A 3 -27.93 -34.72 -8.76
C ASN A 3 -27.01 -34.14 -8.60
N GLU A 4 -26.65 -34.00 -8.75
CA GLU A 4 -26.09 -33.58 -8.36
C GLU A 4 -25.33 -33.01 -7.90
N PRO A 5 -25.51 -33.27 -8.10
CA PRO A 5 -24.86 -32.72 -7.46
C PRO A 5 -24.05 -32.15 -7.13
N LYS A 6 -24.12 -32.29 -7.25
CA LYS A 6 -23.71 -31.87 -6.70
C LYS A 6 -22.71 -31.34 -6.27
N LEU A 7 -22.61 -31.49 -6.59
CA LEU A 7 -21.99 -31.13 -6.02
C LEU A 7 -21.23 -30.59 -5.81
N LYS A 8 -21.19 -30.81 -5.96
CA LYS A 8 -20.75 -30.41 -5.49
C LYS A 8 -20.05 -29.85 -5.06
N ALA A 9 -20.08 -30.17 -5.27
CA ALA A 9 -19.73 -29.73 -4.61
C ALA A 9 -18.93 -29.27 -4.24
N VAL A 10 -18.83 -29.59 -4.44
CA VAL A 10 -18.39 -29.22 -3.84
C VAL A 10 -17.63 -28.82 -3.51
N ASP A 11 -17.68 -29.17 -3.68
CA ASP A 11 -17.29 -28.91 -3.17
C ASP A 11 -16.57 -28.58 -2.94
N GLU A 12 -16.49 -28.87 -3.12
CA GLU A 12 -16.11 -28.64 -2.72
C GLU A 12 -15.39 -28.10 -2.29
N SER A 13 -15.30 -28.38 -2.46
CA SER A 13 -14.89 -27.91 -1.89
C SER A 13 -14.20 -27.48 -1.41
N SER A 14 -14.03 -27.85 -1.46
CA SER A 14 -13.70 -27.50 -0.88
C SER A 14 -12.86 -27.16 -0.42
N ASN A 15 -12.73 -27.45 -0.55
CA ASN A 15 -11.93 -27.26 -0.09
C ASN A 15 -11.11 -26.63 -0.07
N ALA A 16 -10.95 -26.43 -0.22
CA ALA A 16 -10.21 -25.77 -0.23
C ALA A 16 -10.41 -24.81 0.10
N PRO A 17 -10.73 -24.50 0.01
CA PRO A 17 -10.93 -23.52 0.28
C PRO A 17 -10.51 -22.57 1.09
N GLU A 18 -10.46 -22.49 1.77
CA GLU A 18 -10.00 -21.77 2.74
C GLU A 18 -8.94 -20.91 2.30
N TRP A 19 -8.06 -21.42 1.77
CA TRP A 19 -7.00 -20.62 1.41
C TRP A 19 -7.51 -19.61 0.52
N ASN A 20 -8.63 -19.64 0.23
CA ASN A 20 -9.08 -18.72 -0.64
C ASN A 20 -9.41 -17.50 -0.02
N GLU A 21 -9.76 -17.49 1.09
CA GLU A 21 -10.08 -16.33 1.62
C GLU A 21 -9.06 -15.40 1.44
N PRO A 22 -8.01 -15.75 1.44
CA PRO A 22 -6.97 -14.86 1.20
C PRO A 22 -7.33 -14.06 0.04
N ALA A 23 -8.12 -14.58 -0.71
CA ALA A 23 -8.48 -13.91 -1.88
C ALA A 23 -8.83 -12.53 -1.50
N GLU A 24 -9.34 -12.36 -0.44
CA GLU A 24 -9.72 -11.11 -0.16
C GLU A 24 -8.56 -10.36 0.09
N GLU A 25 -7.64 -10.96 0.47
CA GLU A 25 -6.51 -10.25 0.71
C GLU A 25 -5.95 -9.89 -0.53
N GLU A 26 -6.53 -10.24 -1.61
CA GLU A 26 -5.99 -9.87 -2.77
C GLU A 26 -6.16 -8.46 -2.93
N ALA A 27 -5.54 -7.62 -2.28
CA ALA A 27 -5.55 -6.24 -2.57
C ALA A 27 -4.89 -6.01 -3.91
N SER A 28 -5.36 -5.09 -4.67
CA SER A 28 -4.69 -4.69 -5.87
C SER A 28 -3.40 -4.02 -5.52
N GLU A 29 -2.44 -4.09 -6.39
CA GLU A 29 -1.18 -3.45 -6.14
C GLU A 29 -1.25 -2.00 -6.56
N LEU A 30 -0.95 -1.09 -5.66
CA LEU A 30 -0.99 0.33 -5.93
C LEU A 30 0.25 0.74 -6.71
N ALA A 31 0.06 1.42 -7.81
CA ALA A 31 1.19 1.90 -8.59
C ALA A 31 1.78 3.13 -7.94
N VAL A 32 3.08 3.22 -7.87
CA VAL A 32 3.76 4.33 -7.25
C VAL A 32 4.93 4.77 -8.09
N ASP A 33 5.31 6.05 -7.94
CA ASP A 33 6.57 6.55 -8.46
C ASP A 33 7.48 6.73 -7.25
N VAL A 34 8.70 6.27 -7.36
CA VAL A 34 9.69 6.43 -6.29
C VAL A 34 10.93 7.01 -6.90
N TYR A 35 11.41 8.11 -6.35
CA TYR A 35 12.66 8.68 -6.83
C TYR A 35 13.42 9.25 -5.63
N GLN A 36 14.66 9.57 -5.82
CA GLN A 36 15.47 10.03 -4.72
C GLN A 36 16.34 11.20 -5.13
N THR A 37 16.65 12.02 -4.13
CA THR A 37 17.63 13.08 -4.28
C THR A 37 18.79 12.68 -3.37
N ASN A 38 19.75 13.57 -3.18
CA ASN A 38 20.83 13.28 -2.26
C ASN A 38 20.31 13.18 -0.83
N ASP A 39 19.24 13.87 -0.50
CA ASP A 39 18.79 13.98 0.87
C ASP A 39 17.56 13.20 1.22
N GLU A 40 16.77 12.81 0.28
CA GLU A 40 15.51 12.15 0.61
C GLU A 40 15.03 11.21 -0.48
N ILE A 41 14.16 10.32 -0.11
CA ILE A 41 13.45 9.45 -1.05
C ILE A 41 12.01 9.94 -1.07
N ILE A 42 11.42 10.03 -2.24
CA ILE A 42 10.08 10.55 -2.39
C ILE A 42 9.21 9.50 -3.09
N VAL A 43 8.08 9.19 -2.49
CA VAL A 43 7.13 8.24 -3.05
C VAL A 43 5.87 9.02 -3.40
N LYS A 44 5.37 8.82 -4.61
CA LYS A 44 4.13 9.45 -5.03
C LYS A 44 3.14 8.37 -5.44
N ALA A 45 1.90 8.53 -5.05
CA ALA A 45 0.86 7.57 -5.41
C ALA A 45 -0.44 8.32 -5.62
N MET A 46 -1.30 7.76 -6.46
CA MET A 46 -2.60 8.35 -6.67
C MET A 46 -3.65 7.60 -5.90
N ALA A 47 -4.35 8.30 -5.04
CA ALA A 47 -5.38 7.71 -4.23
C ALA A 47 -6.70 8.46 -4.39
N ALA A 48 -7.01 8.81 -5.62
CA ALA A 48 -8.25 9.50 -5.90
C ALA A 48 -9.41 8.63 -5.46
N GLY A 49 -10.38 9.21 -4.81
CA GLY A 49 -11.55 8.48 -4.35
C GLY A 49 -11.34 7.75 -3.02
N VAL A 50 -10.18 7.92 -2.37
CA VAL A 50 -9.92 7.26 -1.10
C VAL A 50 -10.00 8.33 -0.02
N ARG A 51 -10.74 8.04 1.04
CA ARG A 51 -10.84 9.00 2.13
C ARG A 51 -9.62 8.85 3.03
N PRO A 52 -9.17 9.91 3.65
CA PRO A 52 -7.98 9.81 4.50
C PRO A 52 -8.11 8.76 5.58
N GLU A 53 -9.31 8.55 6.13
CA GLU A 53 -9.46 7.56 7.17
C GLU A 53 -9.39 6.13 6.63
N ASP A 54 -9.41 5.97 5.31
CA ASP A 54 -9.31 4.65 4.70
C ASP A 54 -7.92 4.41 4.14
N LEU A 55 -6.95 5.20 4.55
CA LEU A 55 -5.59 5.11 4.03
C LEU A 55 -4.60 5.03 5.17
N ASP A 56 -3.70 4.07 5.10
CA ASP A 56 -2.64 3.93 6.08
C ASP A 56 -1.28 3.89 5.42
N ILE A 57 -0.32 4.57 6.00
CA ILE A 57 1.05 4.55 5.50
C ILE A 57 1.95 4.21 6.68
N ASP A 58 2.61 3.06 6.59
CA ASP A 58 3.54 2.62 7.61
C ASP A 58 4.94 2.84 7.12
N ILE A 59 5.77 3.52 7.89
CA ILE A 59 7.12 3.85 7.49
C ILE A 59 8.09 3.25 8.49
N SER A 60 9.03 2.45 8.00
CA SER A 60 10.12 1.98 8.82
C SER A 60 11.42 2.43 8.14
N ARG A 61 12.54 2.09 8.71
CA ARG A 61 13.82 2.64 8.21
C ARG A 61 14.14 2.22 6.79
N ASP A 62 13.66 1.06 6.37
CA ASP A 62 14.01 0.53 5.06
C ASP A 62 12.80 0.18 4.22
N MET A 63 11.61 0.55 4.65
CA MET A 63 10.43 0.08 3.96
C MET A 63 9.24 1.02 4.17
N VAL A 64 8.41 1.13 3.17
CA VAL A 64 7.16 1.88 3.28
C VAL A 64 6.05 0.96 2.82
N VAL A 65 4.98 0.89 3.59
CA VAL A 65 3.81 0.09 3.21
C VAL A 65 2.62 1.03 3.14
N ILE A 66 1.98 1.08 2.00
CA ILE A 66 0.79 1.89 1.80
C ILE A 66 -0.37 0.94 1.60
N THR A 67 -1.41 1.09 2.42
CA THR A 67 -2.62 0.26 2.28
C THR A 67 -3.82 1.16 2.35
N GLY A 68 -4.88 0.74 1.72
CA GLY A 68 -6.11 1.51 1.77
C GLY A 68 -7.24 0.79 1.08
N THR A 69 -8.41 1.42 1.13
CA THR A 69 -9.59 0.88 0.49
C THR A 69 -10.31 2.00 -0.22
N ARG A 70 -10.60 1.78 -1.51
CA ARG A 70 -11.38 2.73 -2.28
C ARG A 70 -12.81 2.21 -2.27
N LYS A 71 -13.68 2.91 -1.56
CA LYS A 71 -15.05 2.44 -1.38
C LYS A 71 -15.98 3.04 -2.41
N GLU A 72 -16.80 2.20 -2.99
CA GLU A 72 -17.73 2.66 -3.97
C GLU A 72 -18.92 3.28 -3.25
N GLY A 73 -19.49 4.31 -3.80
CA GLY A 73 -20.64 4.92 -3.19
C GLY A 73 -21.88 4.10 -3.39
N SER A 74 -22.97 4.55 -2.77
CA SER A 74 -24.18 3.76 -2.77
C SER A 74 -24.99 3.90 -4.03
N LEU A 75 -24.65 4.81 -4.92
CA LEU A 75 -25.44 4.93 -6.12
C LEU A 75 -25.45 3.67 -6.95
N ALA A 76 -24.35 2.93 -6.91
CA ALA A 76 -24.26 1.74 -7.72
C ALA A 76 -25.26 0.67 -7.31
N GLU A 77 -25.82 0.80 -6.13
CA GLU A 77 -26.73 -0.24 -5.68
C GLU A 77 -28.07 -0.17 -6.37
N THR A 78 -28.39 0.89 -7.07
CA THR A 78 -29.70 1.01 -7.64
C THR A 78 -29.75 0.79 -9.14
N GLY A 79 -28.68 0.37 -9.75
CA GLY A 79 -28.68 0.20 -11.20
C GLY A 79 -27.79 -0.93 -11.61
N ASP A 80 -27.66 -1.09 -12.92
CA ASP A 80 -26.84 -2.14 -13.48
C ASP A 80 -25.68 -1.52 -14.20
N TYR A 81 -24.49 -2.07 -14.09
CA TYR A 81 -23.34 -1.55 -14.79
C TYR A 81 -23.42 -1.94 -16.25
N ILE A 82 -23.13 -1.00 -17.12
CA ILE A 82 -22.95 -1.31 -18.52
C ILE A 82 -21.47 -1.49 -18.77
N HIS A 83 -20.62 -0.68 -18.10
CA HIS A 83 -19.19 -0.87 -18.11
C HIS A 83 -18.73 -0.71 -16.67
N GLN A 84 -17.81 -1.52 -16.22
CA GLN A 84 -17.31 -1.40 -14.87
C GLN A 84 -15.81 -1.59 -14.92
N GLU A 85 -15.08 -0.51 -15.11
CA GLU A 85 -13.64 -0.56 -15.29
C GLU A 85 -12.87 0.10 -14.17
N LEU A 86 -13.56 0.80 -13.26
CA LEU A 86 -12.84 1.45 -12.17
C LEU A 86 -12.61 0.44 -11.06
N PHE A 87 -11.50 0.59 -10.38
CA PHE A 87 -11.18 -0.33 -9.30
C PHE A 87 -11.76 0.18 -8.00
N TRP A 88 -12.55 -0.64 -7.34
CA TRP A 88 -13.04 -0.35 -6.00
C TRP A 88 -12.56 -1.50 -5.13
N GLY A 89 -12.15 -1.20 -3.91
CA GLY A 89 -11.70 -2.24 -3.02
C GLY A 89 -10.37 -1.91 -2.40
N SER A 90 -9.73 -2.90 -1.84
CA SER A 90 -8.48 -2.72 -1.12
C SER A 90 -7.29 -2.69 -2.04
N PHE A 91 -6.29 -1.92 -1.67
CA PHE A 91 -5.04 -1.89 -2.42
C PHE A 91 -3.88 -1.84 -1.43
N SER A 92 -2.74 -2.22 -1.87
CA SER A 92 -1.57 -2.28 -1.02
C SER A 92 -0.31 -2.13 -1.85
N ARG A 93 0.72 -1.57 -1.27
CA ARG A 93 2.03 -1.53 -1.90
C ARG A 93 3.10 -1.51 -0.83
N THR A 94 4.07 -2.41 -0.99
CA THR A 94 5.25 -2.42 -0.12
C THR A 94 6.42 -1.96 -0.95
N ILE A 95 7.16 -0.97 -0.47
CA ILE A 95 8.28 -0.42 -1.18
C ILE A 95 9.51 -0.61 -0.33
N MET A 96 10.46 -1.40 -0.82
CA MET A 96 11.73 -1.56 -0.14
C MET A 96 12.62 -0.42 -0.59
N LEU A 97 13.27 0.23 0.37
CA LEU A 97 14.04 1.43 0.07
C LEU A 97 15.51 1.10 -0.14
N PRO A 98 16.16 1.78 -1.05
CA PRO A 98 17.58 1.49 -1.33
C PRO A 98 18.53 2.01 -0.26
N GLU A 99 18.06 2.97 0.57
CA GLU A 99 18.87 3.50 1.65
C GLU A 99 17.98 3.72 2.84
N GLU A 100 18.56 3.70 4.03
CA GLU A 100 17.76 3.89 5.22
C GLU A 100 17.32 5.33 5.35
N ILE A 101 16.12 5.51 5.84
CA ILE A 101 15.53 6.82 6.04
C ILE A 101 15.16 6.96 7.51
N ASP A 102 14.82 8.17 7.91
CA ASP A 102 14.45 8.47 9.27
C ASP A 102 12.91 8.52 9.36
N PRO A 103 12.29 7.52 9.94
CA PRO A 103 10.82 7.52 10.00
C PRO A 103 10.26 8.67 10.80
N GLU A 104 11.01 9.16 11.78
CA GLU A 104 10.46 10.17 12.66
C GLU A 104 10.36 11.53 12.01
N THR A 105 11.13 11.80 10.99
CA THR A 105 11.03 13.08 10.29
C THR A 105 10.36 12.93 8.93
N SER A 106 9.83 11.74 8.64
CA SER A 106 9.14 11.50 7.39
C SER A 106 7.76 12.14 7.42
N ILE A 107 7.29 12.59 6.28
CA ILE A 107 6.02 13.28 6.16
C ILE A 107 5.24 12.73 4.99
N ALA A 108 3.96 12.52 5.19
CA ALA A 108 3.07 12.11 4.10
C ALA A 108 1.97 13.15 3.97
N THR A 109 1.72 13.62 2.77
CA THR A 109 0.67 14.60 2.51
C THR A 109 -0.24 14.09 1.40
N GLU A 110 -1.45 14.58 1.38
CA GLU A 110 -2.38 14.21 0.35
C GLU A 110 -3.04 15.49 -0.13
N LYS A 111 -3.14 15.64 -1.46
CA LYS A 111 -3.79 16.78 -2.00
C LYS A 111 -4.44 16.37 -3.30
N ASN A 112 -5.73 16.55 -3.41
CA ASN A 112 -6.48 16.22 -4.62
C ASN A 112 -6.26 14.78 -5.07
N GLY A 113 -6.10 13.87 -4.13
CA GLY A 113 -5.90 12.47 -4.46
C GLY A 113 -4.46 12.08 -4.71
N LEU A 114 -3.54 13.02 -4.66
CA LEU A 114 -2.12 12.70 -4.84
C LEU A 114 -1.46 12.60 -3.47
N ILE A 115 -0.85 11.45 -3.20
CA ILE A 115 -0.14 11.24 -1.96
C ILE A 115 1.32 11.44 -2.24
N ILE A 116 1.99 12.24 -1.40
CA ILE A 116 3.43 12.42 -1.51
C ILE A 116 4.03 12.09 -0.17
N VAL A 117 4.94 11.13 -0.14
CA VAL A 117 5.64 10.72 1.08
C VAL A 117 7.07 11.14 0.93
N ARG A 118 7.55 11.97 1.86
CA ARG A 118 8.93 12.45 1.82
C ARG A 118 9.69 11.77 2.94
N LEU A 119 10.77 11.12 2.60
CA LEU A 119 11.50 10.26 3.52
C LEU A 119 12.94 10.73 3.58
N PRO A 120 13.29 11.52 4.60
CA PRO A 120 14.67 12.01 4.71
C PRO A 120 15.63 10.87 4.94
N LYS A 121 16.73 10.86 4.22
CA LYS A 121 17.73 9.82 4.38
C LYS A 121 18.51 10.06 5.64
N ILE A 122 18.95 8.98 6.26
CA ILE A 122 19.82 9.08 7.40
C ILE A 122 21.17 9.52 6.88
N ASP A 123 21.74 10.53 7.54
CA ASP A 123 23.00 11.08 7.06
C ASP A 123 24.13 10.16 7.47
N LYS A 124 24.47 9.23 6.60
CA LYS A 124 25.53 8.29 6.89
C LYS A 124 26.90 8.87 6.68
N LYS A 125 27.00 10.05 6.11
CA LYS A 125 28.29 10.64 5.91
C LYS A 125 28.67 11.51 7.08
N ARG A 126 27.75 11.79 7.99
CA ARG A 126 28.05 12.57 9.13
C ARG A 126 28.91 11.78 10.05
N ARG A 127 29.96 12.36 10.53
CA ARG A 127 30.82 11.66 11.46
C ARG A 127 31.52 12.66 12.33
N THR A 128 31.91 12.22 13.52
CA THR A 128 32.59 13.05 14.47
C THR A 128 34.05 12.69 14.48
N LYS A 129 34.92 13.66 14.36
CA LYS A 129 36.31 13.41 14.49
C LYS A 129 36.68 13.60 15.93
N ILE A 130 37.39 12.65 16.48
CA ILE A 130 37.81 12.70 17.83
C ILE A 130 39.31 12.82 17.84
N ARG A 131 39.80 13.83 18.49
CA ARG A 131 41.24 14.02 18.56
C ARG A 131 41.79 13.24 19.72
N VAL A 132 42.81 12.47 19.49
CA VAL A 132 43.44 11.70 20.54
C VAL A 132 44.34 12.58 21.33
N LYS A 133 44.21 12.55 22.64
CA LYS A 133 45.07 13.34 23.49
C LYS A 133 46.10 12.48 24.11
N SER A 134 47.29 13.03 24.21
CA SER A 134 48.37 12.35 24.85
C SER A 134 48.32 12.67 26.33
N ARG A 135 48.71 11.74 27.17
CA ARG A 135 48.68 11.97 28.60
C ARG A 135 49.99 12.41 29.13
#